data_385ddae828d84ffe79b1a002ea886ee9
#
_entry.id   385ddae828d84ffe79b1a002ea886ee9
#
_cell.length_a   1.000
_cell.length_b   1.000
_cell.length_c   1.000
_cell.angle_alpha   90.00
_cell.angle_beta   90.00
_cell.angle_gamma   90.00
#
_symmetry.space_group_name_H-M   'P 1'
#
loop_
_entity.id
_entity.type
_entity.pdbx_description
1 polymer ?
#
loop_
_entity_poly.entity_id
_entity_poly.type
_entity_poly.pdbx_seq_one_letter_code
_entity_poly.pdbx_strand_id
1 'polypeptide(L)'
;ERAAAYKALYIYMHDYFTKTKELDNLIWVWNAQVKEYYPGDEYVDIISEDIYPRKNDFSSQKIKFTNAKKYTDSQKMIALSENGVIPHPDNLEKDDVHWLWFMTWNDANKSGTDKDNFWEGEYHNPDSHKKEVYNHKKIITLDELPDLTKYE
;
A
#
# COMPACT_ATOMS: atom_id res chain seq x y z
N GLU A 1 -12.71 23.54 -2.25
CA GLU A 1 -13.80 23.22 -1.31
C GLU A 1 -13.73 21.75 -0.86
N ARG A 2 -13.73 20.76 -1.77
CA ARG A 2 -13.71 19.31 -1.42
C ARG A 2 -12.45 18.90 -0.66
N ALA A 3 -11.26 19.36 -1.08
CA ALA A 3 -10.01 19.02 -0.41
C ALA A 3 -9.97 19.55 1.03
N ALA A 4 -10.47 20.76 1.26
CA ALA A 4 -10.56 21.33 2.61
C ALA A 4 -11.51 20.53 3.51
N ALA A 5 -12.67 20.13 2.99
CA ALA A 5 -13.63 19.30 3.72
C ALA A 5 -13.06 17.92 4.05
N TYR A 6 -12.36 17.28 3.10
CA TYR A 6 -11.69 16.01 3.33
C TYR A 6 -10.65 16.11 4.45
N LYS A 7 -9.75 17.12 4.36
CA LYS A 7 -8.72 17.32 5.40
C LYS A 7 -9.33 17.57 6.77
N ALA A 8 -10.36 18.41 6.84
CA ALA A 8 -11.04 18.69 8.10
C ALA A 8 -11.68 17.42 8.71
N LEU A 9 -12.29 16.57 7.88
CA LEU A 9 -12.87 15.30 8.34
C LEU A 9 -11.79 14.32 8.79
N TYR A 10 -10.67 14.22 8.05
CA TYR A 10 -9.56 13.35 8.42
C TYR A 10 -8.95 13.76 9.77
N ILE A 11 -8.67 15.06 9.95
CA ILE A 11 -8.15 15.62 11.19
C ILE A 11 -9.13 15.41 12.35
N TYR A 12 -10.42 15.65 12.12
CA TYR A 12 -11.45 15.41 13.14
C TYR A 12 -11.47 13.94 13.56
N MET A 13 -11.41 13.02 12.63
CA MET A 13 -11.38 11.58 12.90
C MET A 13 -10.12 11.19 13.70
N HIS A 14 -8.95 11.66 13.28
CA HIS A 14 -7.68 11.45 13.98
C HIS A 14 -7.78 11.95 15.43
N ASP A 15 -8.19 13.20 15.63
CA ASP A 15 -8.27 13.82 16.96
C ASP A 15 -9.34 13.14 17.84
N TYR A 16 -10.45 12.72 17.26
CA TYR A 16 -11.47 11.99 17.99
C TYR A 16 -10.95 10.66 18.53
N PHE A 17 -10.26 9.88 17.71
CA PHE A 17 -9.72 8.60 18.16
C PHE A 17 -8.54 8.77 19.12
N THR A 18 -7.62 9.67 18.83
CA THR A 18 -6.40 9.83 19.66
C THR A 18 -6.65 10.63 20.94
N LYS A 19 -7.41 11.76 20.86
CA LYS A 19 -7.60 12.68 22.00
C LYS A 19 -8.86 12.39 22.81
N THR A 20 -9.97 11.97 22.15
CA THR A 20 -11.25 11.75 22.84
C THR A 20 -11.41 10.29 23.28
N LYS A 21 -10.98 9.35 22.45
CA LYS A 21 -11.01 7.91 22.76
C LYS A 21 -9.70 7.41 23.38
N GLU A 22 -8.67 8.23 23.37
CA GLU A 22 -7.36 7.92 23.95
C GLU A 22 -6.76 6.61 23.37
N LEU A 23 -6.98 6.37 22.06
CA LEU A 23 -6.41 5.22 21.37
C LEU A 23 -5.02 5.60 20.86
N ASP A 24 -4.00 5.00 21.44
CA ASP A 24 -2.58 5.26 21.14
C ASP A 24 -1.93 4.15 20.30
N ASN A 25 -2.68 3.11 19.98
CA ASN A 25 -2.21 1.93 19.22
C ASN A 25 -2.61 1.94 17.73
N LEU A 26 -3.06 3.08 17.20
CA LEU A 26 -3.45 3.21 15.79
C LEU A 26 -2.27 3.69 14.94
N ILE A 27 -2.13 3.10 13.76
CA ILE A 27 -1.23 3.58 12.70
C ILE A 27 -2.08 4.23 11.61
N TRP A 28 -1.78 5.50 11.31
CA TRP A 28 -2.57 6.30 10.38
C TRP A 28 -2.02 6.22 8.96
N VAL A 29 -2.72 5.50 8.11
CA VAL A 29 -2.39 5.33 6.70
C VAL A 29 -3.26 6.24 5.85
N TRP A 30 -2.64 7.14 5.08
CA TRP A 30 -3.36 8.05 4.20
C TRP A 30 -3.29 7.58 2.75
N ASN A 31 -4.44 7.46 2.09
CA ASN A 31 -4.60 6.90 0.74
C ASN A 31 -5.51 7.74 -0.17
N ALA A 32 -5.48 9.06 -0.09
CA ALA A 32 -6.25 9.88 -1.05
C ALA A 32 -5.52 10.12 -2.38
N GLN A 33 -4.22 9.85 -2.45
CA GLN A 33 -3.39 9.86 -3.67
C GLN A 33 -3.38 11.19 -4.45
N VAL A 34 -3.74 12.29 -3.80
CA VAL A 34 -3.78 13.64 -4.36
C VAL A 34 -3.27 14.62 -3.31
N LYS A 35 -2.18 15.35 -3.61
CA LYS A 35 -1.48 16.22 -2.64
C LYS A 35 -2.41 17.22 -1.94
N GLU A 36 -3.37 17.79 -2.64
CA GLU A 36 -4.31 18.77 -2.09
C GLU A 36 -5.17 18.23 -0.95
N TYR A 37 -5.31 16.91 -0.87
CA TYR A 37 -6.04 16.20 0.18
C TYR A 37 -5.17 15.81 1.38
N TYR A 38 -3.84 16.00 1.29
CA TYR A 38 -2.92 15.62 2.37
C TYR A 38 -3.20 16.46 3.63
N PRO A 39 -3.53 15.83 4.78
CA PRO A 39 -3.98 16.57 5.96
C PRO A 39 -2.83 17.24 6.74
N GLY A 40 -1.61 16.76 6.57
CA GLY A 40 -0.41 17.20 7.27
C GLY A 40 0.37 16.03 7.88
N ASP A 41 1.66 16.23 8.08
CA ASP A 41 2.57 15.18 8.54
C ASP A 41 2.27 14.69 9.96
N GLU A 42 1.67 15.55 10.78
CA GLU A 42 1.27 15.24 12.15
C GLU A 42 0.08 14.28 12.26
N TYR A 43 -0.65 14.08 11.16
CA TYR A 43 -1.85 13.22 11.12
C TYR A 43 -1.64 11.92 10.34
N VAL A 44 -0.45 11.70 9.78
CA VAL A 44 -0.19 10.58 8.88
C VAL A 44 1.11 9.90 9.25
N ASP A 45 1.07 8.60 9.48
CA ASP A 45 2.26 7.77 9.70
C ASP A 45 2.79 7.21 8.38
N ILE A 46 1.90 6.72 7.53
CA ILE A 46 2.22 6.05 6.27
C ILE A 46 1.40 6.64 5.13
N ILE A 47 2.07 6.93 4.02
CA ILE A 47 1.42 7.28 2.76
C ILE A 47 1.19 6.02 1.94
N SER A 48 0.08 5.93 1.22
CA SER A 48 -0.18 4.75 0.40
C SER A 48 -0.77 5.07 -0.96
N GLU A 49 -0.58 4.13 -1.88
CA GLU A 49 -1.05 4.18 -3.26
C GLU A 49 -1.83 2.91 -3.61
N ASP A 50 -2.82 3.05 -4.48
CA ASP A 50 -3.53 1.95 -5.12
C ASP A 50 -3.15 1.91 -6.59
N ILE A 51 -2.60 0.79 -7.05
CA ILE A 51 -2.03 0.70 -8.38
C ILE A 51 -2.52 -0.55 -9.10
N TYR A 52 -3.18 -0.34 -10.23
CA TYR A 52 -3.69 -1.40 -11.09
C TYR A 52 -3.04 -1.31 -12.47
N PRO A 53 -1.80 -1.79 -12.63
CA PRO A 53 -1.10 -1.73 -13.89
C PRO A 53 -1.67 -2.75 -14.89
N ARG A 54 -1.17 -2.70 -16.12
CA ARG A 54 -1.57 -3.66 -17.14
C ARG A 54 -1.16 -5.08 -16.75
N LYS A 55 -1.87 -6.07 -17.30
CA LYS A 55 -1.51 -7.49 -17.21
C LYS A 55 0.00 -7.70 -17.41
N ASN A 56 0.61 -8.50 -16.55
CA ASN A 56 2.04 -8.85 -16.58
C ASN A 56 3.01 -7.65 -16.47
N ASP A 57 2.55 -6.51 -16.01
CA ASP A 57 3.43 -5.38 -15.71
C ASP A 57 3.96 -5.53 -14.27
N PHE A 58 5.00 -6.35 -14.13
CA PHE A 58 5.68 -6.61 -12.85
C PHE A 58 6.72 -5.54 -12.49
N SER A 59 6.61 -4.36 -13.08
CA SER A 59 7.53 -3.25 -12.80
C SER A 59 7.41 -2.76 -11.35
N SER A 60 8.45 -2.07 -10.88
CA SER A 60 8.49 -1.50 -9.52
C SER A 60 7.46 -0.41 -9.24
N GLN A 61 6.81 0.11 -10.27
CA GLN A 61 5.94 1.28 -10.22
C GLN A 61 6.66 2.54 -9.68
N LYS A 62 7.94 2.69 -10.03
CA LYS A 62 8.85 3.76 -9.58
C LYS A 62 8.26 5.17 -9.70
N ILE A 63 7.57 5.46 -10.81
CA ILE A 63 6.97 6.79 -11.04
C ILE A 63 5.93 7.09 -9.95
N LYS A 64 5.07 6.12 -9.66
CA LYS A 64 4.04 6.25 -8.61
C LYS A 64 4.68 6.42 -7.24
N PHE A 65 5.65 5.58 -6.89
CA PHE A 65 6.41 5.67 -5.65
C PHE A 65 7.09 7.03 -5.49
N THR A 66 7.76 7.52 -6.54
CA THR A 66 8.43 8.82 -6.51
C THR A 66 7.44 9.99 -6.39
N ASN A 67 6.25 9.86 -6.97
CA ASN A 67 5.21 10.87 -6.83
C ASN A 67 4.59 10.86 -5.43
N ALA A 68 4.40 9.68 -4.83
CA ALA A 68 3.92 9.57 -3.45
C ALA A 68 4.85 10.29 -2.45
N LYS A 69 6.17 10.22 -2.65
CA LYS A 69 7.14 11.00 -1.85
C LYS A 69 6.90 12.52 -1.85
N LYS A 70 6.22 13.05 -2.85
CA LYS A 70 5.97 14.50 -2.98
C LYS A 70 4.70 14.96 -2.24
N TYR A 71 3.93 14.06 -1.66
CA TYR A 71 2.75 14.43 -0.88
C TYR A 71 3.13 15.08 0.45
N THR A 72 4.23 14.66 1.03
CA THR A 72 4.79 15.17 2.30
C THR A 72 6.08 15.97 2.06
N ASP A 73 6.42 16.84 3.00
CA ASP A 73 7.72 17.50 3.05
C ASP A 73 8.71 16.79 4.00
N SER A 74 8.24 15.75 4.71
CA SER A 74 9.05 14.88 5.58
C SER A 74 9.35 13.52 4.92
N GLN A 75 10.06 12.66 5.64
CA GLN A 75 10.28 11.28 5.21
C GLN A 75 9.21 10.39 5.85
N LYS A 76 8.26 9.92 5.03
CA LYS A 76 7.25 8.93 5.42
C LYS A 76 7.49 7.60 4.72
N MET A 77 7.14 6.52 5.37
CA MET A 77 7.04 5.21 4.72
C MET A 77 5.92 5.25 3.67
N ILE A 78 6.12 4.51 2.59
CA ILE A 78 5.16 4.46 1.49
C ILE A 78 4.76 3.02 1.25
N ALA A 79 3.47 2.75 1.25
CA ALA A 79 2.89 1.43 1.04
C ALA A 79 2.16 1.33 -0.29
N LEU A 80 2.10 0.14 -0.83
CA LEU A 80 1.21 -0.22 -1.93
C LEU A 80 -0.02 -0.88 -1.31
N SER A 81 -1.00 -0.04 -0.92
CA SER A 81 -2.15 -0.50 -0.12
C SER A 81 -3.18 -1.27 -0.91
N GLU A 82 -3.22 -1.07 -2.24
CA GLU A 82 -3.92 -1.96 -3.15
C GLU A 82 -3.12 -2.14 -4.43
N ASN A 83 -3.08 -3.36 -4.95
CA ASN A 83 -2.50 -3.61 -6.25
C ASN A 83 -3.24 -4.72 -7.01
N GLY A 84 -3.28 -4.59 -8.33
CA GLY A 84 -3.73 -5.67 -9.20
C GLY A 84 -2.59 -6.64 -9.50
N VAL A 85 -1.52 -6.15 -10.11
CA VAL A 85 -0.33 -6.95 -10.44
C VAL A 85 0.72 -6.77 -9.35
N ILE A 86 1.33 -7.87 -8.92
CA ILE A 86 2.36 -7.88 -7.88
C ILE A 86 3.70 -7.46 -8.51
N PRO A 87 4.37 -6.41 -8.03
CA PRO A 87 5.68 -6.02 -8.55
C PRO A 87 6.72 -7.10 -8.25
N HIS A 88 7.62 -7.36 -9.21
CA HIS A 88 8.70 -8.33 -9.00
C HIS A 88 9.78 -7.76 -8.08
N PRO A 89 10.25 -8.49 -7.06
CA PRO A 89 11.24 -7.99 -6.10
C PRO A 89 12.54 -7.50 -6.72
N ASP A 90 13.04 -8.15 -7.77
CA ASP A 90 14.24 -7.70 -8.48
C ASP A 90 14.05 -6.34 -9.17
N ASN A 91 12.83 -6.06 -9.66
CA ASN A 91 12.52 -4.75 -10.22
C ASN A 91 12.45 -3.67 -9.14
N LEU A 92 11.95 -4.02 -7.95
CA LEU A 92 11.97 -3.13 -6.79
C LEU A 92 13.41 -2.77 -6.41
N GLU A 93 14.29 -3.77 -6.31
CA GLU A 93 15.71 -3.56 -6.01
C GLU A 93 16.42 -2.73 -7.07
N LYS A 94 16.28 -3.09 -8.33
CA LYS A 94 16.90 -2.38 -9.47
C LYS A 94 16.53 -0.90 -9.50
N ASP A 95 15.30 -0.58 -9.17
CA ASP A 95 14.77 0.78 -9.25
C ASP A 95 14.87 1.57 -7.94
N ASP A 96 15.38 0.95 -6.87
CA ASP A 96 15.44 1.52 -5.52
C ASP A 96 14.05 1.96 -5.02
N VAL A 97 13.08 1.07 -5.14
CA VAL A 97 11.70 1.28 -4.72
C VAL A 97 11.38 0.40 -3.52
N HIS A 98 10.97 1.03 -2.42
CA HIS A 98 10.74 0.36 -1.14
C HIS A 98 9.29 0.53 -0.70
N TRP A 99 8.37 -0.19 -1.36
CA TRP A 99 7.01 -0.32 -0.85
C TRP A 99 7.05 -1.05 0.50
N LEU A 100 6.47 -0.46 1.54
CA LEU A 100 6.46 -1.05 2.90
C LEU A 100 5.74 -2.40 2.92
N TRP A 101 4.63 -2.49 2.19
CA TRP A 101 3.94 -3.73 1.87
C TRP A 101 3.28 -3.60 0.51
N PHE A 102 2.79 -4.71 -0.03
CA PHE A 102 1.82 -4.76 -1.11
C PHE A 102 0.61 -5.58 -0.66
N MET A 103 -0.57 -5.23 -1.15
CA MET A 103 -1.82 -5.93 -0.83
C MET A 103 -2.62 -6.16 -2.10
N THR A 104 -2.50 -7.36 -2.64
CA THR A 104 -3.15 -7.71 -3.89
C THR A 104 -4.67 -7.81 -3.71
N TRP A 105 -5.41 -7.05 -4.52
CA TRP A 105 -6.85 -7.12 -4.52
C TRP A 105 -7.32 -8.50 -4.99
N ASN A 106 -8.35 -9.06 -4.34
CA ASN A 106 -8.78 -10.42 -4.63
C ASN A 106 -9.72 -10.52 -5.83
N ASP A 107 -10.41 -9.45 -6.19
CA ASP A 107 -11.41 -9.44 -7.27
C ASP A 107 -11.04 -8.43 -8.36
N ALA A 108 -10.80 -8.92 -9.57
CA ALA A 108 -10.65 -8.09 -10.77
C ALA A 108 -11.91 -8.13 -11.65
N ASN A 109 -12.91 -8.91 -11.27
CA ASN A 109 -13.80 -9.46 -12.27
C ASN A 109 -15.25 -9.03 -12.13
N LYS A 110 -15.71 -8.26 -13.11
CA LYS A 110 -17.12 -7.95 -13.30
C LYS A 110 -17.92 -9.11 -13.91
N SER A 111 -17.28 -10.16 -14.41
CA SER A 111 -17.91 -11.26 -15.14
C SER A 111 -18.11 -12.54 -14.29
N GLY A 112 -17.61 -12.56 -13.06
CA GLY A 112 -17.79 -13.70 -12.15
C GLY A 112 -17.01 -14.97 -12.55
N THR A 113 -15.98 -14.83 -13.38
CA THR A 113 -15.08 -15.97 -13.70
C THR A 113 -13.74 -15.76 -13.00
N ASP A 114 -13.26 -16.74 -12.25
CA ASP A 114 -12.02 -16.68 -11.44
C ASP A 114 -10.76 -16.40 -12.26
N LYS A 115 -10.85 -16.48 -13.58
CA LYS A 115 -9.68 -16.32 -14.49
C LYS A 115 -9.03 -14.95 -14.42
N ASP A 116 -9.79 -13.91 -14.13
CA ASP A 116 -9.33 -12.53 -14.12
C ASP A 116 -9.13 -11.98 -12.71
N ASN A 117 -9.38 -12.80 -11.68
CA ASN A 117 -9.13 -12.43 -10.29
C ASN A 117 -7.62 -12.20 -10.08
N PHE A 118 -7.25 -11.11 -9.41
CA PHE A 118 -5.84 -10.74 -9.23
C PHE A 118 -5.09 -11.73 -8.35
N TRP A 119 -5.76 -12.33 -7.38
CA TRP A 119 -5.14 -13.29 -6.47
C TRP A 119 -5.32 -14.75 -6.90
N GLU A 120 -6.55 -15.19 -7.12
CA GLU A 120 -6.86 -16.60 -7.45
C GLU A 120 -6.59 -16.91 -8.91
N GLY A 121 -6.82 -15.94 -9.81
CA GLY A 121 -6.60 -16.09 -11.24
C GLY A 121 -5.13 -16.02 -11.65
N GLU A 122 -4.83 -16.57 -12.82
CA GLU A 122 -3.49 -16.51 -13.42
C GLU A 122 -3.34 -15.41 -14.48
N TYR A 123 -4.41 -14.70 -14.79
CA TYR A 123 -4.40 -13.73 -15.89
C TYR A 123 -3.49 -12.52 -15.61
N HIS A 124 -3.56 -11.96 -14.40
CA HIS A 124 -2.77 -10.82 -13.99
C HIS A 124 -1.46 -11.22 -13.29
N ASN A 125 -1.53 -12.26 -12.47
CA ASN A 125 -0.44 -12.79 -11.66
C ASN A 125 -0.35 -14.29 -11.86
N PRO A 126 0.44 -14.80 -12.82
CA PRO A 126 0.64 -16.24 -12.98
C PRO A 126 1.12 -16.91 -11.68
N ASP A 127 0.72 -18.14 -11.43
CA ASP A 127 1.14 -18.88 -10.24
C ASP A 127 2.66 -19.01 -10.09
N SER A 128 3.36 -19.11 -11.22
CA SER A 128 4.83 -19.08 -11.23
C SER A 128 5.38 -17.76 -10.65
N HIS A 129 4.80 -16.64 -11.06
CA HIS A 129 5.20 -15.32 -10.57
C HIS A 129 4.85 -15.14 -9.07
N LYS A 130 3.64 -15.55 -8.66
CA LYS A 130 3.26 -15.54 -7.23
C LYS A 130 4.24 -16.35 -6.39
N LYS A 131 4.56 -17.58 -6.80
CA LYS A 131 5.54 -18.42 -6.12
C LYS A 131 6.93 -17.80 -6.06
N GLU A 132 7.39 -17.18 -7.13
CA GLU A 132 8.68 -16.51 -7.20
C GLU A 132 8.73 -15.31 -6.22
N VAL A 133 7.69 -14.48 -6.20
CA VAL A 133 7.61 -13.33 -5.29
C VAL A 133 7.57 -13.78 -3.82
N TYR A 134 6.66 -14.69 -3.45
CA TYR A 134 6.49 -15.09 -2.05
C TYR A 134 7.62 -15.97 -1.49
N ASN A 135 8.46 -16.54 -2.34
CA ASN A 135 9.68 -17.25 -1.92
C ASN A 135 10.95 -16.38 -2.09
N HIS A 136 10.81 -15.13 -2.47
CA HIS A 136 11.96 -14.27 -2.69
C HIS A 136 12.53 -13.77 -1.35
N LYS A 137 13.85 -13.87 -1.17
CA LYS A 137 14.59 -13.53 0.07
C LYS A 137 14.38 -12.11 0.63
N LYS A 138 13.77 -11.21 -0.15
CA LYS A 138 13.48 -9.82 0.24
C LYS A 138 12.01 -9.59 0.58
N ILE A 139 11.16 -10.59 0.40
CA ILE A 139 9.77 -10.54 0.77
C ILE A 139 9.62 -11.24 2.12
N ILE A 140 9.10 -10.53 3.08
CA ILE A 140 8.83 -11.07 4.42
C ILE A 140 7.38 -11.54 4.42
N THR A 141 7.18 -12.81 4.72
CA THR A 141 5.86 -13.43 4.85
C THR A 141 5.46 -13.56 6.33
N LEU A 142 4.20 -13.90 6.59
CA LEU A 142 3.66 -13.93 7.96
C LEU A 142 4.43 -14.86 8.91
N ASP A 143 4.91 -15.99 8.41
CA ASP A 143 5.67 -16.98 9.16
C ASP A 143 7.12 -16.54 9.47
N GLU A 144 7.60 -15.50 8.81
CA GLU A 144 8.92 -14.90 9.03
C GLU A 144 8.87 -13.70 9.98
N LEU A 145 7.66 -13.23 10.34
CA LEU A 145 7.52 -12.13 11.30
C LEU A 145 7.95 -12.57 12.70
N PRO A 146 8.56 -11.65 13.47
CA PRO A 146 8.85 -11.94 14.86
C PRO A 146 7.57 -12.16 15.65
N ASP A 147 7.65 -12.98 16.68
CA ASP A 147 6.54 -13.21 17.60
C ASP A 147 6.24 -11.93 18.41
N LEU A 148 5.27 -11.16 17.93
CA LEU A 148 4.89 -9.88 18.54
C LEU A 148 4.32 -10.01 19.97
N THR A 149 3.97 -11.22 20.42
CA THR A 149 3.51 -11.45 21.80
C THR A 149 4.67 -11.44 22.80
N LYS A 150 5.91 -11.44 22.34
CA LYS A 150 7.13 -11.42 23.16
C LYS A 150 7.76 -10.05 23.30
N TYR A 151 7.18 -9.01 22.72
CA TYR A 151 7.60 -7.62 22.92
C TYR A 151 6.84 -7.07 24.12
N GLU A 152 7.57 -6.81 25.21
CA GLU A 152 7.09 -6.05 26.38
C GLU A 152 7.20 -4.55 26.14
#